data_480f5955dbba7e2bc9a162232bd5aabf
#
_entry.id   480f5955dbba7e2bc9a162232bd5aabf
#
_cell.length_a   1.000
_cell.length_b   1.000
_cell.length_c   1.000
_cell.angle_alpha   90.00
_cell.angle_beta   90.00
_cell.angle_gamma   90.00
#
_symmetry.space_group_name_H-M   'P 1'
#
loop_
_entity.id
_entity.type
_entity.pdbx_description
1 polymer ?
#
loop_
_entity_poly.entity_id
_entity_poly.type
_entity_poly.pdbx_seq_one_letter_code
_entity_poly.pdbx_strand_id
1 'polypeptide(L)'
;LLHEMNFRRADEMVRRHVATTGEPIMAENNVIAEQPKSVTENYEIVHQKSPLFYPQYERKSDLKHQTHYCPGCGHGVAHKLIAEALEELGVQDQTILVSPVGCSVFAYYYFDVGNVQVAHGRAPAAATGLKRACPDKIVIAYQGDGDLAAIGTAEIVHAANRGEKISVFFVNNAIYGMTGGQMAPTTLVGQRSTTSPWGRRPVNEGFPLHMAEMLSSLEAPVYIERVALSDNKNIMKARRAVRKALELQRAGAGFTFVEILSPCPTIWGKDPVEARKWIAEKMIPNFPLNVFRDRKVDIPNSNVPPHKTVAELVEGERKAAGGEAIPRKQHHFRDLGIKIAGFGGQGVLLLGQLLAEMGMQEGLEVSWLPSYGPEMRSGSAHCHVCLSKDRIGTPVLSRPQVLIAMTEISLRKFYSQVAPGGTIIYGRERLPEDLEITQAQVVCIPASEIADKLGSAKVANVVMMGALLEETECLSPATAMKVLEKKVKNPALLELDRKALDAGRLYIDHTVAVGAVTQADGFAQ
;
A
#
# COMPACT_ATOMS: atom_id res chain seq x y z
N LEU A 1 -4.78 3.06 11.67
CA LEU A 1 -5.18 4.41 12.17
C LEU A 1 -6.45 4.37 13.02
N LEU A 2 -7.55 3.75 12.59
CA LEU A 2 -8.78 3.64 13.39
C LEU A 2 -8.62 2.68 14.59
N HIS A 3 -7.79 1.68 14.47
CA HIS A 3 -7.51 0.71 15.54
C HIS A 3 -6.54 1.26 16.59
N GLU A 4 -5.50 1.98 16.18
CA GLU A 4 -4.61 2.71 17.10
C GLU A 4 -5.33 3.82 17.88
N MET A 5 -6.29 4.50 17.26
CA MET A 5 -7.11 5.51 17.95
C MET A 5 -7.99 4.90 19.03
N ASN A 6 -8.49 3.67 18.85
CA ASN A 6 -9.28 2.99 19.88
C ASN A 6 -8.44 2.50 21.06
N PHE A 7 -7.23 2.01 20.84
CA PHE A 7 -6.31 1.61 21.91
C PHE A 7 -5.86 2.80 22.77
N ARG A 8 -5.48 3.92 22.15
CA ARG A 8 -5.13 5.14 22.91
C ARG A 8 -6.30 5.68 23.74
N ARG A 9 -7.53 5.60 23.23
CA ARG A 9 -8.74 5.97 23.99
C ARG A 9 -9.00 5.04 25.18
N ALA A 10 -8.81 3.75 25.03
CA ALA A 10 -8.98 2.78 26.12
C ALA A 10 -7.92 3.01 27.22
N ASP A 11 -6.67 3.18 26.86
CA ASP A 11 -5.57 3.45 27.79
C ASP A 11 -5.75 4.81 28.51
N GLU A 12 -6.25 5.80 27.80
CA GLU A 12 -6.56 7.12 28.36
C GLU A 12 -7.78 7.11 29.29
N MET A 13 -8.79 6.28 29.00
CA MET A 13 -9.93 6.05 29.89
C MET A 13 -9.51 5.33 31.18
N VAL A 14 -8.65 4.32 31.09
CA VAL A 14 -8.11 3.61 32.28
C VAL A 14 -7.27 4.57 33.12
N ARG A 15 -6.39 5.35 32.52
CA ARG A 15 -5.59 6.36 33.24
C ARG A 15 -6.43 7.46 33.88
N ARG A 16 -7.50 7.92 33.21
CA ARG A 16 -8.43 8.89 33.79
C ARG A 16 -9.23 8.31 34.97
N HIS A 17 -9.64 7.04 34.88
CA HIS A 17 -10.36 6.38 36.00
C HIS A 17 -9.47 6.26 37.23
N VAL A 18 -8.25 5.78 37.08
CA VAL A 18 -7.26 5.70 38.16
C VAL A 18 -6.93 7.08 38.76
N ALA A 19 -6.86 8.12 37.93
CA ALA A 19 -6.60 9.47 38.39
C ALA A 19 -7.78 10.14 39.14
N THR A 20 -9.03 9.71 38.85
CA THR A 20 -10.24 10.30 39.49
C THR A 20 -10.77 9.52 40.66
N THR A 21 -10.59 8.21 40.75
CA THR A 21 -11.15 7.38 41.80
C THR A 21 -10.12 6.77 42.75
N GLY A 22 -8.86 6.72 42.35
CA GLY A 22 -7.81 6.07 43.15
C GLY A 22 -7.94 4.54 43.24
N GLU A 23 -8.99 3.95 42.62
CA GLU A 23 -9.20 2.52 42.61
C GLU A 23 -8.87 1.91 41.25
N PRO A 24 -8.09 0.82 41.19
CA PRO A 24 -7.88 0.09 39.95
C PRO A 24 -9.20 -0.57 39.52
N ILE A 25 -9.54 -0.51 38.25
CA ILE A 25 -10.66 -1.28 37.69
C ILE A 25 -10.33 -2.76 37.88
N MET A 26 -10.89 -3.36 38.90
CA MET A 26 -10.85 -4.80 39.10
C MET A 26 -11.71 -5.42 38.02
N ALA A 27 -11.10 -5.99 36.99
CA ALA A 27 -11.79 -6.92 36.11
C ALA A 27 -12.25 -8.09 36.99
N GLU A 28 -13.55 -8.16 37.28
CA GLU A 28 -14.18 -9.36 37.82
C GLU A 28 -13.99 -10.48 36.81
N ASN A 29 -12.99 -11.29 37.06
CA ASN A 29 -12.61 -12.60 36.56
C ASN A 29 -11.08 -12.74 36.52
N ASN A 30 -10.41 -12.35 37.59
CA ASN A 30 -9.12 -12.94 37.92
C ASN A 30 -9.41 -14.39 38.38
N VAL A 31 -9.58 -15.30 37.43
CA VAL A 31 -9.12 -16.66 37.65
C VAL A 31 -7.58 -16.54 37.59
N ILE A 32 -7.01 -16.09 38.70
CA ILE A 32 -5.62 -16.44 39.04
C ILE A 32 -5.68 -17.96 39.02
N ALA A 33 -5.12 -18.56 37.95
CA ALA A 33 -4.81 -19.98 38.00
C ALA A 33 -3.95 -20.14 39.25
N GLU A 34 -4.51 -20.74 40.31
CA GLU A 34 -3.70 -21.14 41.46
C GLU A 34 -2.49 -21.85 40.89
N GLN A 35 -1.30 -21.33 41.18
CA GLN A 35 -0.08 -22.01 40.80
C GLN A 35 -0.18 -23.41 41.37
N PRO A 36 -0.12 -24.47 40.56
CA PRO A 36 -0.20 -25.81 41.09
C PRO A 36 0.93 -25.96 42.08
N LYS A 37 0.57 -26.31 43.34
CA LYS A 37 1.52 -26.56 44.41
C LYS A 37 2.53 -27.58 43.86
N SER A 38 3.82 -27.26 43.91
CA SER A 38 4.90 -28.13 43.42
C SER A 38 4.76 -29.53 44.05
N VAL A 39 4.66 -30.53 43.20
CA VAL A 39 4.50 -31.92 43.64
C VAL A 39 5.81 -32.52 44.11
N THR A 40 6.94 -31.90 43.79
CA THR A 40 8.28 -32.27 44.26
C THR A 40 9.24 -31.09 44.10
N GLU A 41 10.19 -30.96 45.04
CA GLU A 41 11.16 -29.86 45.10
C GLU A 41 12.13 -29.72 43.87
N ASN A 42 12.03 -30.59 42.87
CA ASN A 42 12.96 -30.66 41.75
C ASN A 42 12.32 -30.45 40.36
N TYR A 43 11.07 -30.00 40.28
CA TYR A 43 10.43 -29.72 39.00
C TYR A 43 10.09 -28.24 38.86
N GLU A 44 10.78 -27.57 38.01
CA GLU A 44 10.42 -26.21 37.57
C GLU A 44 9.20 -26.31 36.64
N ILE A 45 8.16 -25.52 36.90
CA ILE A 45 6.95 -25.51 36.08
C ILE A 45 7.27 -24.81 34.78
N VAL A 46 7.41 -25.59 33.72
CA VAL A 46 7.78 -25.11 32.37
C VAL A 46 6.57 -24.65 31.56
N HIS A 47 5.48 -24.20 32.16
CA HIS A 47 4.29 -23.77 31.44
C HIS A 47 4.01 -22.27 31.56
N GLN A 48 5.06 -21.46 31.60
CA GLN A 48 4.90 -20.02 31.50
C GLN A 48 4.59 -19.63 30.04
N LYS A 49 3.54 -18.84 29.85
CA LYS A 49 3.22 -18.28 28.54
C LYS A 49 4.31 -17.29 28.14
N SER A 50 4.79 -17.39 26.90
CA SER A 50 5.76 -16.42 26.38
C SER A 50 5.19 -15.00 26.42
N PRO A 51 6.00 -13.99 26.83
CA PRO A 51 5.59 -12.59 26.82
C PRO A 51 5.28 -12.08 25.40
N LEU A 52 5.68 -12.81 24.37
CA LEU A 52 5.35 -12.50 22.97
C LEU A 52 3.88 -12.68 22.63
N PHE A 53 3.11 -13.35 23.50
CA PHE A 53 1.68 -13.51 23.31
C PHE A 53 0.91 -12.61 24.27
N TYR A 54 -0.15 -11.97 23.77
CA TYR A 54 -1.07 -11.22 24.63
C TYR A 54 -1.49 -12.05 25.84
N PRO A 55 -1.55 -11.48 27.04
CA PRO A 55 -2.02 -12.16 28.24
C PRO A 55 -3.43 -12.73 28.06
N GLN A 56 -4.27 -11.95 27.38
CA GLN A 56 -5.63 -12.31 26.99
C GLN A 56 -5.83 -12.01 25.52
N TYR A 57 -6.60 -12.83 24.83
CA TYR A 57 -6.98 -12.61 23.45
C TYR A 57 -8.47 -12.92 23.26
N GLU A 58 -9.09 -12.24 22.32
CA GLU A 58 -10.48 -12.45 21.96
C GLU A 58 -10.69 -13.90 21.51
N ARG A 59 -11.68 -14.57 22.09
CA ARG A 59 -12.05 -15.94 21.76
C ARG A 59 -13.33 -15.93 20.95
N LYS A 60 -13.52 -16.97 20.12
CA LYS A 60 -14.82 -17.24 19.54
C LYS A 60 -15.81 -17.47 20.67
N SER A 61 -17.05 -17.02 20.49
CA SER A 61 -18.15 -17.25 21.44
C SER A 61 -18.49 -18.73 21.66
N ASP A 62 -18.02 -19.59 20.74
CA ASP A 62 -18.13 -21.04 20.88
C ASP A 62 -17.13 -21.55 21.93
N LEU A 63 -17.66 -21.97 23.08
CA LEU A 63 -16.89 -22.52 24.19
C LEU A 63 -16.08 -23.78 23.85
N LYS A 64 -16.36 -24.44 22.72
CA LYS A 64 -15.63 -25.63 22.27
C LYS A 64 -14.25 -25.31 21.66
N HIS A 65 -14.01 -24.07 21.20
CA HIS A 65 -12.79 -23.68 20.57
C HIS A 65 -12.02 -22.67 21.41
N GLN A 66 -10.84 -23.05 21.85
CA GLN A 66 -9.98 -22.18 22.66
C GLN A 66 -9.17 -21.20 21.81
N THR A 67 -9.07 -21.41 20.51
CA THR A 67 -8.33 -20.59 19.56
C THR A 67 -9.13 -20.39 18.28
N HIS A 68 -8.69 -19.47 17.39
CA HIS A 68 -9.24 -19.28 16.04
C HIS A 68 -8.84 -20.40 15.09
N TYR A 69 -7.83 -21.21 15.44
CA TYR A 69 -7.35 -22.32 14.62
C TYR A 69 -8.09 -23.61 14.91
N CYS A 70 -8.16 -24.46 13.90
CA CYS A 70 -8.72 -25.81 14.03
C CYS A 70 -7.84 -26.67 14.94
N PRO A 71 -8.41 -27.67 15.64
CA PRO A 71 -7.62 -28.65 16.40
C PRO A 71 -6.57 -29.34 15.54
N GLY A 72 -5.33 -29.34 16.00
CA GLY A 72 -4.20 -29.96 15.27
C GLY A 72 -3.66 -29.16 14.08
N CYS A 73 -4.18 -27.96 13.83
CA CYS A 73 -3.67 -27.05 12.80
C CYS A 73 -2.21 -26.64 13.07
N GLY A 74 -1.38 -26.62 12.03
CA GLY A 74 0.03 -26.31 12.18
C GLY A 74 0.35 -24.85 12.51
N HIS A 75 -0.57 -23.92 12.28
CA HIS A 75 -0.37 -22.51 12.64
C HIS A 75 -0.03 -22.32 14.12
N GLY A 76 -0.68 -23.05 15.02
CA GLY A 76 -0.39 -22.95 16.46
C GLY A 76 1.04 -23.37 16.82
N VAL A 77 1.60 -24.36 16.13
CA VAL A 77 3.01 -24.75 16.31
C VAL A 77 3.95 -23.72 15.70
N ALA A 78 3.66 -23.26 14.48
CA ALA A 78 4.46 -22.22 13.83
C ALA A 78 4.54 -20.93 14.66
N HIS A 79 3.43 -20.49 15.26
CA HIS A 79 3.40 -19.34 16.17
C HIS A 79 4.33 -19.53 17.37
N LYS A 80 4.30 -20.71 18.01
CA LYS A 80 5.19 -20.99 19.15
C LYS A 80 6.66 -20.90 18.76
N LEU A 81 7.03 -21.45 17.58
CA LEU A 81 8.40 -21.42 17.10
C LEU A 81 8.86 -19.99 16.77
N ILE A 82 7.99 -19.15 16.19
CA ILE A 82 8.29 -17.75 15.90
C ILE A 82 8.40 -16.96 17.21
N ALA A 83 7.45 -17.12 18.13
CA ALA A 83 7.46 -16.42 19.41
C ALA A 83 8.71 -16.75 20.23
N GLU A 84 9.06 -18.03 20.33
CA GLU A 84 10.27 -18.48 21.02
C GLU A 84 11.53 -17.85 20.43
N ALA A 85 11.65 -17.83 19.11
CA ALA A 85 12.80 -17.22 18.45
C ALA A 85 12.89 -15.71 18.66
N LEU A 86 11.76 -14.99 18.63
CA LEU A 86 11.73 -13.54 18.92
C LEU A 86 12.07 -13.23 20.37
N GLU A 87 11.59 -14.04 21.31
CA GLU A 87 11.90 -13.92 22.74
C GLU A 87 13.38 -14.18 23.01
N GLU A 88 13.94 -15.30 22.51
CA GLU A 88 15.36 -15.63 22.63
C GLU A 88 16.29 -14.56 22.04
N LEU A 89 15.83 -13.87 20.99
CA LEU A 89 16.57 -12.77 20.36
C LEU A 89 16.35 -11.43 21.05
N GLY A 90 15.37 -11.30 21.94
CA GLY A 90 15.04 -10.05 22.64
C GLY A 90 14.58 -8.93 21.71
N VAL A 91 13.77 -9.25 20.68
CA VAL A 91 13.40 -8.31 19.62
C VAL A 91 11.88 -8.03 19.54
N GLN A 92 11.13 -8.29 20.61
CA GLN A 92 9.68 -8.09 20.65
C GLN A 92 9.27 -6.68 20.20
N ASP A 93 9.77 -5.63 20.87
CA ASP A 93 9.44 -4.22 20.60
C ASP A 93 9.98 -3.70 19.26
N GLN A 94 10.87 -4.47 18.66
CA GLN A 94 11.44 -4.15 17.35
C GLN A 94 10.72 -4.87 16.21
N THR A 95 9.79 -5.79 16.51
CA THR A 95 9.15 -6.65 15.53
C THR A 95 7.87 -6.04 14.97
N ILE A 96 7.73 -6.11 13.66
CA ILE A 96 6.51 -5.79 12.92
C ILE A 96 6.09 -7.04 12.14
N LEU A 97 4.91 -7.56 12.47
CA LEU A 97 4.28 -8.67 11.76
C LEU A 97 3.37 -8.11 10.65
N VAL A 98 3.60 -8.53 9.42
CA VAL A 98 2.72 -8.21 8.29
C VAL A 98 1.75 -9.37 8.10
N SER A 99 0.50 -9.14 8.46
CA SER A 99 -0.58 -10.13 8.42
C SER A 99 -1.42 -9.93 7.16
N PRO A 100 -1.38 -10.85 6.20
CA PRO A 100 -2.18 -10.77 4.97
C PRO A 100 -3.57 -11.39 5.15
N VAL A 101 -4.07 -12.13 4.17
CA VAL A 101 -5.39 -12.78 4.20
C VAL A 101 -5.24 -14.31 4.21
N GLY A 102 -6.23 -15.01 4.76
CA GLY A 102 -6.22 -16.45 4.99
C GLY A 102 -5.99 -16.80 6.46
N CYS A 103 -5.79 -18.07 6.80
CA CYS A 103 -5.62 -18.49 8.20
C CYS A 103 -4.44 -17.81 8.91
N SER A 104 -3.43 -17.39 8.18
CA SER A 104 -2.28 -16.66 8.72
C SER A 104 -2.65 -15.29 9.30
N VAL A 105 -3.76 -14.66 8.87
CA VAL A 105 -4.20 -13.37 9.40
C VAL A 105 -4.45 -13.40 10.90
N PHE A 106 -4.92 -14.51 11.44
CA PHE A 106 -5.22 -14.64 12.86
C PHE A 106 -4.01 -14.46 13.78
N ALA A 107 -2.79 -14.40 13.23
CA ALA A 107 -1.59 -14.14 14.01
C ALA A 107 -1.70 -12.85 14.84
N TYR A 108 -2.39 -11.81 14.34
CA TYR A 108 -2.55 -10.55 15.03
C TYR A 108 -3.34 -10.65 16.36
N TYR A 109 -4.15 -11.68 16.55
CA TYR A 109 -4.85 -11.93 17.80
C TYR A 109 -3.95 -12.48 18.90
N TYR A 110 -2.77 -12.99 18.56
CA TYR A 110 -1.92 -13.73 19.50
C TYR A 110 -0.62 -13.02 19.81
N PHE A 111 0.05 -12.44 18.83
CA PHE A 111 1.35 -11.82 19.01
C PHE A 111 1.25 -10.38 19.52
N ASP A 112 1.91 -10.12 20.65
CA ASP A 112 2.09 -8.77 21.20
C ASP A 112 3.32 -8.11 20.58
N VAL A 113 3.21 -7.77 19.32
CA VAL A 113 4.22 -7.07 18.50
C VAL A 113 3.53 -6.04 17.61
N GLY A 114 4.29 -5.17 16.96
CA GLY A 114 3.73 -4.32 15.92
C GLY A 114 3.04 -5.14 14.83
N ASN A 115 1.85 -4.75 14.40
CA ASN A 115 1.11 -5.47 13.36
C ASN A 115 0.57 -4.53 12.28
N VAL A 116 0.71 -4.95 11.02
CA VAL A 116 0.13 -4.28 9.86
C VAL A 116 -0.64 -5.30 9.05
N GLN A 117 -1.96 -5.14 8.96
CA GLN A 117 -2.81 -5.96 8.11
C GLN A 117 -2.85 -5.38 6.70
N VAL A 118 -2.68 -6.23 5.69
CA VAL A 118 -2.61 -5.85 4.28
C VAL A 118 -3.55 -6.66 3.40
N ALA A 119 -3.78 -6.20 2.19
CA ALA A 119 -4.57 -6.93 1.20
C ALA A 119 -3.92 -8.27 0.82
N HIS A 120 -4.74 -9.21 0.38
CA HIS A 120 -4.35 -10.57 -0.03
C HIS A 120 -3.19 -10.55 -1.03
N GLY A 121 -2.12 -11.30 -0.74
CA GLY A 121 -0.92 -11.41 -1.56
C GLY A 121 0.07 -10.24 -1.43
N ARG A 122 -0.27 -9.16 -0.72
CA ARG A 122 0.53 -7.93 -0.71
C ARG A 122 1.53 -7.83 0.45
N ALA A 123 1.63 -8.86 1.29
CA ALA A 123 2.53 -8.82 2.45
C ALA A 123 4.00 -8.58 2.08
N PRO A 124 4.61 -9.21 1.06
CA PRO A 124 6.01 -8.94 0.72
C PRO A 124 6.25 -7.51 0.21
N ALA A 125 5.28 -6.92 -0.49
CA ALA A 125 5.37 -5.53 -0.96
C ALA A 125 5.28 -4.55 0.22
N ALA A 126 4.31 -4.74 1.13
CA ALA A 126 4.18 -3.93 2.33
C ALA A 126 5.38 -4.09 3.27
N ALA A 127 5.85 -5.32 3.47
CA ALA A 127 7.06 -5.61 4.25
C ALA A 127 8.30 -4.91 3.69
N THR A 128 8.44 -4.85 2.35
CA THR A 128 9.49 -4.08 1.67
C THR A 128 9.42 -2.60 2.07
N GLY A 129 8.24 -1.98 1.96
CA GLY A 129 8.04 -0.58 2.33
C GLY A 129 8.33 -0.31 3.81
N LEU A 130 7.79 -1.15 4.71
CA LEU A 130 8.01 -1.06 6.15
C LEU A 130 9.50 -1.19 6.51
N LYS A 131 10.19 -2.18 5.93
CA LYS A 131 11.62 -2.40 6.20
C LYS A 131 12.49 -1.24 5.73
N ARG A 132 12.15 -0.63 4.59
CA ARG A 132 12.85 0.54 4.07
C ARG A 132 12.57 1.80 4.89
N ALA A 133 11.34 1.98 5.35
CA ALA A 133 10.96 3.10 6.22
C ALA A 133 11.50 2.96 7.66
N CYS A 134 11.63 1.73 8.13
CA CYS A 134 12.06 1.40 9.50
C CYS A 134 13.19 0.35 9.44
N PRO A 135 14.43 0.74 9.04
CA PRO A 135 15.51 -0.20 8.75
C PRO A 135 15.95 -1.02 9.97
N ASP A 136 15.77 -0.51 11.18
CA ASP A 136 16.15 -1.19 12.43
C ASP A 136 15.12 -2.21 12.92
N LYS A 137 13.92 -2.22 12.35
CA LYS A 137 12.86 -3.14 12.76
C LYS A 137 13.03 -4.54 12.15
N ILE A 138 12.60 -5.55 12.88
CA ILE A 138 12.42 -6.92 12.40
C ILE A 138 11.06 -6.99 11.70
N VAL A 139 11.05 -7.19 10.40
CA VAL A 139 9.81 -7.25 9.61
C VAL A 139 9.57 -8.68 9.14
N ILE A 140 8.43 -9.24 9.53
CA ILE A 140 8.04 -10.63 9.26
C ILE A 140 6.81 -10.62 8.36
N ALA A 141 6.88 -11.29 7.20
CA ALA A 141 5.71 -11.63 6.41
C ALA A 141 5.31 -13.08 6.71
N TYR A 142 4.10 -13.29 7.28
CA TYR A 142 3.59 -14.60 7.67
C TYR A 142 2.40 -14.99 6.79
N GLN A 143 2.60 -15.88 5.82
CA GLN A 143 1.68 -16.11 4.71
C GLN A 143 1.34 -17.59 4.51
N GLY A 144 0.11 -17.86 4.07
CA GLY A 144 -0.32 -19.16 3.55
C GLY A 144 -0.06 -19.32 2.06
N ASP A 145 -0.30 -20.53 1.53
CA ASP A 145 -0.05 -20.89 0.14
C ASP A 145 -0.96 -20.15 -0.86
N GLY A 146 -2.21 -19.93 -0.51
CA GLY A 146 -3.10 -19.09 -1.33
C GLY A 146 -2.69 -17.64 -1.39
N ASP A 147 -2.13 -17.15 -0.31
CA ASP A 147 -1.70 -15.75 -0.21
C ASP A 147 -0.37 -15.53 -0.95
N LEU A 148 0.65 -16.30 -0.63
CA LEU A 148 1.99 -16.12 -1.18
C LEU A 148 2.15 -16.73 -2.58
N ALA A 149 1.72 -17.98 -2.76
CA ALA A 149 2.00 -18.72 -3.99
C ALA A 149 0.93 -18.55 -5.09
N ALA A 150 -0.21 -17.91 -4.77
CA ALA A 150 -1.22 -17.54 -5.77
C ALA A 150 -1.18 -16.03 -6.03
N ILE A 151 -1.91 -15.24 -5.21
CA ILE A 151 -2.08 -13.80 -5.45
C ILE A 151 -0.75 -13.06 -5.30
N GLY A 152 0.08 -13.44 -4.34
CA GLY A 152 1.35 -12.78 -3.99
C GLY A 152 2.59 -13.29 -4.72
N THR A 153 2.43 -14.10 -5.78
CA THR A 153 3.59 -14.70 -6.47
C THR A 153 4.56 -13.67 -7.03
N ALA A 154 4.06 -12.61 -7.65
CA ALA A 154 4.90 -11.54 -8.17
C ALA A 154 5.60 -10.76 -7.04
N GLU A 155 4.88 -10.44 -5.98
CA GLU A 155 5.38 -9.69 -4.84
C GLU A 155 6.53 -10.40 -4.14
N ILE A 156 6.38 -11.72 -3.89
CA ILE A 156 7.43 -12.49 -3.23
C ILE A 156 8.67 -12.65 -4.11
N VAL A 157 8.49 -12.90 -5.40
CA VAL A 157 9.62 -13.01 -6.36
C VAL A 157 10.41 -11.71 -6.39
N HIS A 158 9.73 -10.56 -6.50
CA HIS A 158 10.40 -9.26 -6.55
C HIS A 158 11.03 -8.86 -5.22
N ALA A 159 10.42 -9.16 -4.07
CA ALA A 159 11.03 -8.91 -2.77
C ALA A 159 12.30 -9.76 -2.57
N ALA A 160 12.23 -11.03 -2.93
CA ALA A 160 13.36 -11.96 -2.87
C ALA A 160 14.49 -11.54 -3.84
N ASN A 161 14.14 -11.18 -5.09
CA ASN A 161 15.12 -10.76 -6.11
C ASN A 161 15.89 -9.48 -5.71
N ARG A 162 15.24 -8.56 -4.98
CA ARG A 162 15.91 -7.37 -4.45
C ARG A 162 16.72 -7.64 -3.19
N GLY A 163 16.61 -8.84 -2.60
CA GLY A 163 17.28 -9.16 -1.34
C GLY A 163 16.78 -8.32 -0.16
N GLU A 164 15.49 -7.97 -0.15
CA GLU A 164 14.90 -7.17 0.92
C GLU A 164 15.17 -7.81 2.28
N LYS A 165 15.60 -7.02 3.26
CA LYS A 165 16.00 -7.51 4.58
C LYS A 165 14.79 -7.87 5.45
N ILE A 166 13.97 -8.79 4.98
CA ILE A 166 12.75 -9.30 5.65
C ILE A 166 12.81 -10.81 5.83
N SER A 167 12.08 -11.34 6.80
CA SER A 167 11.88 -12.78 6.98
C SER A 167 10.48 -13.17 6.54
N VAL A 168 10.40 -14.17 5.67
CA VAL A 168 9.13 -14.70 5.18
C VAL A 168 8.92 -16.11 5.71
N PHE A 169 7.85 -16.30 6.48
CA PHE A 169 7.41 -17.61 6.94
C PHE A 169 6.19 -18.04 6.13
N PHE A 170 6.40 -19.01 5.28
CA PHE A 170 5.42 -19.49 4.33
C PHE A 170 4.82 -20.81 4.80
N VAL A 171 3.56 -20.80 5.20
CA VAL A 171 2.83 -21.98 5.65
C VAL A 171 2.20 -22.67 4.44
N ASN A 172 2.79 -23.78 4.03
CA ASN A 172 2.30 -24.61 2.93
C ASN A 172 1.51 -25.80 3.50
N ASN A 173 0.21 -25.77 3.33
CA ASN A 173 -0.70 -26.87 3.69
C ASN A 173 -1.40 -27.49 2.48
N ALA A 174 -0.94 -27.18 1.28
CA ALA A 174 -1.39 -27.70 0.00
C ALA A 174 -2.90 -27.54 -0.28
N ILE A 175 -3.56 -26.52 0.33
CA ILE A 175 -4.99 -26.25 0.12
C ILE A 175 -5.41 -24.88 0.68
N TYR A 176 -6.44 -24.22 0.11
CA TYR A 176 -7.03 -23.03 0.74
C TYR A 176 -7.88 -23.45 1.94
N GLY A 177 -7.33 -23.25 3.16
CA GLY A 177 -7.99 -23.69 4.38
C GLY A 177 -9.20 -22.85 4.76
N MET A 178 -9.07 -21.52 4.80
CA MET A 178 -10.07 -20.61 5.36
C MET A 178 -11.39 -20.61 4.56
N THR A 179 -11.31 -20.71 3.27
CA THR A 179 -12.46 -20.57 2.34
C THR A 179 -13.17 -21.88 2.03
N GLY A 180 -12.75 -23.01 2.64
CA GLY A 180 -13.47 -24.27 2.53
C GLY A 180 -12.82 -25.29 1.56
N GLY A 181 -11.52 -25.19 1.33
CA GLY A 181 -10.77 -26.29 0.69
C GLY A 181 -10.67 -26.23 -0.83
N GLN A 182 -10.55 -25.04 -1.40
CA GLN A 182 -10.23 -24.89 -2.83
C GLN A 182 -8.79 -25.32 -3.11
N MET A 183 -8.53 -25.63 -4.37
CA MET A 183 -7.18 -25.99 -4.82
C MET A 183 -6.24 -24.79 -4.72
N ALA A 184 -5.14 -24.96 -4.01
CA ALA A 184 -4.04 -24.01 -3.96
C ALA A 184 -3.00 -24.29 -5.06
N PRO A 185 -2.12 -23.35 -5.39
CA PRO A 185 -1.00 -23.62 -6.30
C PRO A 185 -0.11 -24.78 -5.85
N THR A 186 -0.02 -25.02 -4.55
CA THR A 186 0.77 -26.09 -3.91
C THR A 186 0.04 -27.42 -3.74
N THR A 187 -1.26 -27.50 -4.08
CA THR A 187 -2.04 -28.75 -3.98
C THR A 187 -1.40 -29.86 -4.77
N LEU A 188 -1.26 -31.06 -4.16
CA LEU A 188 -0.56 -32.19 -4.77
C LEU A 188 -1.33 -32.77 -5.95
N VAL A 189 -0.60 -33.40 -6.87
CA VAL A 189 -1.22 -34.19 -7.95
C VAL A 189 -2.08 -35.30 -7.34
N GLY A 190 -3.31 -35.44 -7.80
CA GLY A 190 -4.31 -36.39 -7.27
C GLY A 190 -4.99 -35.96 -5.97
N GLN A 191 -4.54 -34.90 -5.30
CA GLN A 191 -5.21 -34.38 -4.10
C GLN A 191 -6.54 -33.74 -4.49
N ARG A 192 -7.62 -34.17 -3.83
CA ARG A 192 -8.97 -33.63 -4.02
C ARG A 192 -9.13 -32.30 -3.27
N SER A 193 -9.89 -31.42 -3.89
CA SER A 193 -10.31 -30.13 -3.32
C SER A 193 -11.73 -29.80 -3.76
N THR A 194 -12.34 -28.76 -3.19
CA THR A 194 -13.68 -28.33 -3.59
C THR A 194 -13.74 -27.83 -5.04
N THR A 195 -12.65 -27.30 -5.57
CA THR A 195 -12.53 -26.86 -6.98
C THR A 195 -11.87 -27.90 -7.89
N SER A 196 -11.35 -29.00 -7.33
CA SER A 196 -10.80 -30.15 -8.06
C SER A 196 -11.28 -31.46 -7.42
N PRO A 197 -12.58 -31.80 -7.54
CA PRO A 197 -13.19 -32.92 -6.83
C PRO A 197 -12.67 -34.28 -7.29
N TRP A 198 -12.15 -34.38 -8.50
CA TRP A 198 -11.52 -35.59 -9.06
C TRP A 198 -10.02 -35.68 -8.72
N GLY A 199 -9.49 -34.74 -7.95
CA GLY A 199 -8.08 -34.56 -7.70
C GLY A 199 -7.39 -33.71 -8.76
N ARG A 200 -6.31 -33.01 -8.36
CA ARG A 200 -5.48 -32.20 -9.28
C ARG A 200 -4.91 -33.08 -10.40
N ARG A 201 -5.09 -32.68 -11.63
CA ARG A 201 -4.56 -33.36 -12.82
C ARG A 201 -3.66 -32.40 -13.59
N PRO A 202 -2.37 -32.77 -13.84
CA PRO A 202 -1.43 -31.88 -14.50
C PRO A 202 -1.88 -31.35 -15.86
N VAL A 203 -2.66 -32.14 -16.61
CA VAL A 203 -3.18 -31.76 -17.92
C VAL A 203 -4.18 -30.59 -17.85
N ASN A 204 -4.88 -30.42 -16.72
CA ASN A 204 -5.87 -29.34 -16.54
C ASN A 204 -5.35 -28.23 -15.65
N GLU A 205 -4.78 -28.57 -14.48
CA GLU A 205 -4.45 -27.64 -13.43
C GLU A 205 -2.93 -27.45 -13.23
N GLY A 206 -2.12 -28.07 -14.08
CA GLY A 206 -0.66 -28.05 -13.96
C GLY A 206 -0.12 -28.74 -12.71
N PHE A 207 1.18 -28.65 -12.49
CA PHE A 207 1.87 -29.23 -11.34
C PHE A 207 1.86 -28.30 -10.12
N PRO A 208 2.08 -28.83 -8.90
CA PRO A 208 2.29 -28.02 -7.71
C PRO A 208 3.46 -27.02 -7.88
N LEU A 209 3.30 -25.80 -7.38
CA LEU A 209 4.40 -24.84 -7.36
C LEU A 209 5.36 -25.15 -6.21
N HIS A 210 6.64 -25.20 -6.52
CA HIS A 210 7.74 -25.42 -5.60
C HIS A 210 8.40 -24.09 -5.25
N MET A 211 7.85 -23.39 -4.24
CA MET A 211 8.25 -22.01 -3.94
C MET A 211 9.70 -21.88 -3.48
N ALA A 212 10.18 -22.80 -2.63
CA ALA A 212 11.57 -22.76 -2.17
C ALA A 212 12.57 -22.94 -3.32
N GLU A 213 12.30 -23.87 -4.24
CA GLU A 213 13.13 -24.10 -5.43
C GLU A 213 13.08 -22.89 -6.36
N MET A 214 11.90 -22.36 -6.64
CA MET A 214 11.74 -21.18 -7.50
C MET A 214 12.50 -19.97 -6.95
N LEU A 215 12.38 -19.68 -5.66
CA LEU A 215 13.10 -18.57 -5.04
C LEU A 215 14.60 -18.83 -4.91
N SER A 216 15.03 -20.10 -4.85
CA SER A 216 16.44 -20.45 -4.81
C SER A 216 17.18 -20.24 -6.13
N SER A 217 16.46 -20.05 -7.24
CA SER A 217 17.06 -19.67 -8.52
C SER A 217 17.49 -18.20 -8.56
N LEU A 218 16.97 -17.36 -7.64
CA LEU A 218 17.33 -15.95 -7.53
C LEU A 218 18.67 -15.79 -6.80
N GLU A 219 19.43 -14.77 -7.13
CA GLU A 219 20.76 -14.58 -6.53
C GLU A 219 20.75 -13.91 -5.17
N ALA A 220 19.83 -13.01 -4.91
CA ALA A 220 19.85 -12.14 -3.72
C ALA A 220 19.46 -12.82 -2.39
N PRO A 221 18.57 -13.85 -2.32
CA PRO A 221 18.23 -14.47 -1.04
C PRO A 221 19.45 -15.06 -0.34
N VAL A 222 19.54 -14.86 0.99
CA VAL A 222 20.67 -15.38 1.80
C VAL A 222 20.34 -16.71 2.45
N TYR A 223 19.06 -16.94 2.76
CA TYR A 223 18.62 -18.19 3.39
C TYR A 223 17.26 -18.64 2.85
N ILE A 224 17.19 -19.90 2.43
CA ILE A 224 15.96 -20.56 1.98
C ILE A 224 15.99 -21.99 2.50
N GLU A 225 15.01 -22.36 3.34
CA GLU A 225 14.87 -23.72 3.85
C GLU A 225 13.41 -24.16 3.84
N ARG A 226 13.17 -25.43 3.51
CA ARG A 226 11.88 -26.09 3.67
C ARG A 226 11.94 -27.05 4.83
N VAL A 227 11.00 -26.90 5.76
CA VAL A 227 10.83 -27.68 6.98
C VAL A 227 9.41 -28.24 7.09
N ALA A 228 9.16 -29.12 8.05
CA ALA A 228 7.84 -29.73 8.23
C ALA A 228 7.45 -29.84 9.70
N LEU A 229 6.14 -29.83 9.96
CA LEU A 229 5.54 -30.02 11.28
C LEU A 229 4.96 -31.45 11.44
N SER A 230 5.60 -32.44 10.81
CA SER A 230 5.12 -33.83 10.79
C SER A 230 5.36 -34.58 12.10
N ASP A 231 6.48 -34.35 12.74
CA ASP A 231 6.94 -35.07 13.94
C ASP A 231 7.91 -34.19 14.76
N ASN A 232 8.25 -34.62 15.96
CA ASN A 232 9.09 -33.86 16.88
C ASN A 232 10.47 -33.55 16.30
N LYS A 233 11.09 -34.49 15.56
CA LYS A 233 12.41 -34.29 14.94
C LYS A 233 12.35 -33.17 13.89
N ASN A 234 11.31 -33.17 13.06
CA ASN A 234 11.10 -32.15 12.04
C ASN A 234 10.67 -30.80 12.65
N ILE A 235 9.87 -30.80 13.72
CA ILE A 235 9.54 -29.58 14.49
C ILE A 235 10.81 -28.95 15.06
N MET A 236 11.75 -29.74 15.58
CA MET A 236 13.04 -29.22 16.06
C MET A 236 13.93 -28.65 14.94
N LYS A 237 13.80 -29.17 13.70
CA LYS A 237 14.44 -28.56 12.53
C LYS A 237 13.75 -27.22 12.19
N ALA A 238 12.42 -27.20 12.18
CA ALA A 238 11.66 -25.96 11.94
C ALA A 238 12.00 -24.87 12.96
N ARG A 239 12.15 -25.21 14.25
CA ARG A 239 12.61 -24.30 15.30
C ARG A 239 13.95 -23.63 14.93
N ARG A 240 14.94 -24.44 14.52
CA ARG A 240 16.26 -23.94 14.12
C ARG A 240 16.19 -23.05 12.88
N ALA A 241 15.40 -23.44 11.88
CA ALA A 241 15.23 -22.68 10.65
C ALA A 241 14.60 -21.31 10.89
N VAL A 242 13.53 -21.27 11.68
CA VAL A 242 12.84 -20.01 12.06
C VAL A 242 13.80 -19.08 12.81
N ARG A 243 14.49 -19.60 13.83
CA ARG A 243 15.48 -18.85 14.60
C ARG A 243 16.59 -18.29 13.70
N LYS A 244 17.17 -19.13 12.85
CA LYS A 244 18.24 -18.74 11.93
C LYS A 244 17.79 -17.65 10.95
N ALA A 245 16.58 -17.74 10.40
CA ALA A 245 16.04 -16.71 9.52
C ALA A 245 15.97 -15.34 10.21
N LEU A 246 15.51 -15.30 11.48
CA LEU A 246 15.43 -14.07 12.27
C LEU A 246 16.79 -13.55 12.71
N GLU A 247 17.74 -14.43 13.06
CA GLU A 247 19.12 -14.05 13.35
C GLU A 247 19.79 -13.36 12.15
N LEU A 248 19.62 -13.92 10.95
CA LEU A 248 20.15 -13.34 9.72
C LEU A 248 19.50 -11.98 9.40
N GLN A 249 18.18 -11.85 9.59
CA GLN A 249 17.52 -10.57 9.43
C GLN A 249 18.01 -9.54 10.44
N ARG A 250 18.15 -9.90 11.73
CA ARG A 250 18.68 -9.03 12.76
C ARG A 250 20.10 -8.56 12.44
N ALA A 251 20.90 -9.44 11.87
CA ALA A 251 22.24 -9.11 11.38
C ALA A 251 22.25 -8.27 10.09
N GLY A 252 21.07 -7.99 9.50
CA GLY A 252 20.98 -7.24 8.25
C GLY A 252 21.51 -7.99 7.02
N ALA A 253 21.63 -9.33 7.10
CA ALA A 253 22.26 -10.16 6.07
C ALA A 253 21.49 -10.18 4.73
N GLY A 254 20.15 -10.08 4.74
CA GLY A 254 19.35 -10.07 3.51
C GLY A 254 18.00 -10.76 3.65
N PHE A 255 17.47 -11.22 2.52
CA PHE A 255 16.18 -11.90 2.42
C PHE A 255 16.26 -13.32 2.94
N THR A 256 15.32 -13.71 3.82
CA THR A 256 15.21 -15.06 4.35
C THR A 256 13.81 -15.64 4.10
N PHE A 257 13.74 -16.91 3.77
CA PHE A 257 12.50 -17.62 3.45
C PHE A 257 12.48 -19.01 4.09
N VAL A 258 11.46 -19.28 4.89
CA VAL A 258 11.24 -20.61 5.49
C VAL A 258 9.87 -21.11 5.07
N GLU A 259 9.86 -22.15 4.23
CA GLU A 259 8.64 -22.87 3.86
C GLU A 259 8.35 -23.95 4.89
N ILE A 260 7.17 -23.90 5.50
CA ILE A 260 6.74 -24.78 6.59
C ILE A 260 5.60 -25.67 6.10
N LEU A 261 5.90 -26.94 5.81
CA LEU A 261 4.87 -27.93 5.50
C LEU A 261 4.01 -28.17 6.75
N SER A 262 2.73 -27.86 6.67
CA SER A 262 1.84 -27.70 7.82
C SER A 262 0.59 -28.55 7.69
N PRO A 263 0.10 -29.20 8.78
CA PRO A 263 -1.15 -29.93 8.73
C PRO A 263 -2.37 -29.00 8.66
N CYS A 264 -3.37 -29.40 7.85
CA CYS A 264 -4.70 -28.79 7.77
C CYS A 264 -5.78 -29.85 8.01
N PRO A 265 -5.94 -30.35 9.27
CA PRO A 265 -6.76 -31.52 9.58
C PRO A 265 -8.20 -31.39 9.12
N THR A 266 -8.85 -30.28 9.43
CA THR A 266 -10.27 -30.03 9.14
C THR A 266 -10.57 -30.11 7.64
N ILE A 267 -9.77 -29.46 6.82
CA ILE A 267 -10.00 -29.45 5.36
C ILE A 267 -9.59 -30.77 4.70
N TRP A 268 -8.57 -31.42 5.22
CA TRP A 268 -8.18 -32.76 4.72
C TRP A 268 -9.11 -33.88 5.19
N GLY A 269 -10.05 -33.58 6.12
CA GLY A 269 -10.94 -34.59 6.73
C GLY A 269 -10.16 -35.65 7.50
N LYS A 270 -9.10 -35.25 8.24
CA LYS A 270 -8.22 -36.13 9.01
C LYS A 270 -8.15 -35.72 10.46
N ASP A 271 -7.94 -36.66 11.34
CA ASP A 271 -7.56 -36.34 12.70
C ASP A 271 -6.13 -35.72 12.75
N PRO A 272 -5.77 -35.06 13.87
CA PRO A 272 -4.47 -34.41 13.98
C PRO A 272 -3.25 -35.33 13.80
N VAL A 273 -3.33 -36.59 14.19
CA VAL A 273 -2.25 -37.57 14.07
C VAL A 273 -2.11 -38.01 12.63
N GLU A 274 -3.22 -38.36 11.99
CA GLU A 274 -3.27 -38.73 10.57
C GLU A 274 -2.81 -37.57 9.67
N ALA A 275 -3.17 -36.33 10.00
CA ALA A 275 -2.74 -35.17 9.25
C ALA A 275 -1.21 -34.98 9.31
N ARG A 276 -0.58 -35.20 10.46
CA ARG A 276 0.89 -35.19 10.57
C ARG A 276 1.54 -36.33 9.77
N LYS A 277 0.95 -37.51 9.84
CA LYS A 277 1.40 -38.66 9.07
C LYS A 277 1.30 -38.42 7.56
N TRP A 278 0.22 -37.78 7.13
CA TRP A 278 0.01 -37.40 5.73
C TRP A 278 1.09 -36.43 5.22
N ILE A 279 1.58 -35.49 6.06
CA ILE A 279 2.73 -34.64 5.70
C ILE A 279 3.95 -35.52 5.39
N ALA A 280 4.27 -36.46 6.27
CA ALA A 280 5.43 -37.30 6.10
C ALA A 280 5.33 -38.19 4.85
N GLU A 281 4.15 -38.77 4.61
CA GLU A 281 3.93 -39.76 3.56
C GLU A 281 3.61 -39.18 2.19
N LYS A 282 2.99 -37.96 2.15
CA LYS A 282 2.50 -37.38 0.91
C LYS A 282 3.15 -36.05 0.58
N MET A 283 3.28 -35.11 1.55
CA MET A 283 3.85 -33.82 1.25
C MET A 283 5.38 -33.86 1.09
N ILE A 284 6.09 -34.47 2.02
CA ILE A 284 7.57 -34.51 1.98
C ILE A 284 8.11 -35.17 0.69
N PRO A 285 7.54 -36.27 0.16
CA PRO A 285 7.98 -36.80 -1.13
C PRO A 285 7.79 -35.84 -2.32
N ASN A 286 6.75 -35.00 -2.29
CA ASN A 286 6.51 -33.99 -3.31
C ASN A 286 7.26 -32.67 -3.05
N PHE A 287 7.46 -32.32 -1.80
CA PHE A 287 8.18 -31.14 -1.32
C PHE A 287 9.36 -31.57 -0.44
N PRO A 288 10.47 -32.05 -0.99
CA PRO A 288 11.61 -32.54 -0.21
C PRO A 288 12.14 -31.48 0.76
N LEU A 289 12.38 -31.89 2.02
CA LEU A 289 12.96 -31.01 3.03
C LEU A 289 14.43 -30.78 2.72
N ASN A 290 14.82 -29.54 2.58
CA ASN A 290 16.19 -29.17 2.25
C ASN A 290 16.51 -27.73 2.64
N VAL A 291 17.78 -27.45 2.83
CA VAL A 291 18.35 -26.11 2.82
C VAL A 291 18.74 -25.79 1.38
N PHE A 292 17.92 -25.02 0.70
CA PHE A 292 18.13 -24.64 -0.70
C PHE A 292 19.18 -23.55 -0.84
N ARG A 293 19.30 -22.70 0.19
CA ARG A 293 20.28 -21.63 0.25
C ARG A 293 20.67 -21.33 1.68
N ASP A 294 21.96 -21.20 1.90
CA ASP A 294 22.55 -20.79 3.17
C ASP A 294 23.91 -20.17 2.86
N ARG A 295 23.93 -18.86 2.69
CA ARG A 295 25.17 -18.17 2.35
C ARG A 295 25.33 -16.89 3.16
N LYS A 296 26.57 -16.60 3.52
CA LYS A 296 26.95 -15.26 3.94
C LYS A 296 27.08 -14.43 2.65
N VAL A 297 26.21 -13.48 2.45
CA VAL A 297 26.37 -12.48 1.41
C VAL A 297 26.85 -11.21 2.09
N ASP A 298 28.07 -10.83 1.80
CA ASP A 298 28.47 -9.43 1.96
C ASP A 298 27.75 -8.65 0.85
N ILE A 299 26.46 -8.37 1.06
CA ILE A 299 25.83 -7.30 0.31
C ILE A 299 26.46 -6.05 0.87
N PRO A 300 27.25 -5.31 0.07
CA PRO A 300 27.77 -4.03 0.53
C PRO A 300 26.58 -3.26 1.09
N ASN A 301 26.73 -2.66 2.26
CA ASN A 301 25.75 -1.72 2.75
C ASN A 301 25.44 -0.82 1.55
N SER A 302 24.22 -0.96 1.03
CA SER A 302 23.84 -0.18 -0.13
C SER A 302 24.26 1.25 0.20
N ASN A 303 25.03 1.87 -0.68
CA ASN A 303 25.21 3.31 -0.69
C ASN A 303 23.84 3.95 -1.05
N VAL A 304 22.79 3.51 -0.37
CA VAL A 304 21.54 4.25 -0.32
C VAL A 304 21.93 5.49 0.45
N PRO A 305 21.96 6.64 -0.19
CA PRO A 305 22.17 7.89 0.52
C PRO A 305 21.18 7.92 1.68
N PRO A 306 21.56 8.47 2.83
CA PRO A 306 20.68 8.53 3.99
C PRO A 306 19.30 8.97 3.52
N HIS A 307 18.27 8.23 3.95
CA HIS A 307 16.89 8.49 3.52
C HIS A 307 16.60 9.96 3.75
N LYS A 308 16.65 10.73 2.68
CA LYS A 308 16.18 12.12 2.73
C LYS A 308 14.68 12.04 2.94
N THR A 309 14.20 12.72 3.94
CA THR A 309 12.76 12.94 4.10
C THR A 309 12.23 13.60 2.82
N VAL A 310 10.95 13.45 2.54
CA VAL A 310 10.35 14.14 1.38
C VAL A 310 10.67 15.65 1.44
N ALA A 311 10.67 16.25 2.64
CA ALA A 311 11.08 17.62 2.86
C ALA A 311 12.54 17.90 2.45
N GLU A 312 13.47 17.03 2.81
CA GLU A 312 14.89 17.14 2.43
C GLU A 312 15.14 16.90 0.94
N LEU A 313 14.34 16.01 0.30
CA LEU A 313 14.39 15.81 -1.15
C LEU A 313 13.92 17.07 -1.89
N VAL A 314 12.80 17.65 -1.46
CA VAL A 314 12.25 18.89 -2.02
C VAL A 314 13.19 20.06 -1.77
N GLU A 315 13.79 20.17 -0.60
CA GLU A 315 14.76 21.21 -0.25
C GLU A 315 16.11 21.02 -0.95
N GLY A 316 16.54 19.78 -1.17
CA GLY A 316 17.71 19.45 -1.97
C GLY A 316 17.55 19.81 -3.44
N GLU A 317 16.38 19.58 -4.02
CA GLU A 317 16.05 20.01 -5.38
C GLU A 317 15.94 21.55 -5.48
N ARG A 318 15.41 22.23 -4.46
CA ARG A 318 15.41 23.70 -4.37
C ARG A 318 16.83 24.28 -4.38
N LYS A 319 17.76 23.70 -3.61
CA LYS A 319 19.17 24.13 -3.56
C LYS A 319 19.92 23.82 -4.85
N ALA A 320 19.67 22.65 -5.47
CA ALA A 320 20.30 22.27 -6.73
C ALA A 320 19.83 23.13 -7.93
N ALA A 321 18.62 23.68 -7.85
CA ALA A 321 18.07 24.57 -8.88
C ALA A 321 18.63 26.01 -8.81
N GLY A 322 19.55 26.32 -7.88
CA GLY A 322 20.18 27.66 -7.76
C GLY A 322 19.19 28.79 -7.49
N GLY A 323 18.01 28.44 -6.98
CA GLY A 323 16.91 29.39 -6.83
C GLY A 323 17.03 30.21 -5.55
N GLU A 324 17.06 31.52 -5.67
CA GLU A 324 16.57 32.41 -4.62
C GLU A 324 15.20 31.93 -4.16
N ALA A 325 14.96 31.93 -2.85
CA ALA A 325 13.66 31.57 -2.30
C ALA A 325 12.59 32.42 -2.99
N ILE A 326 11.71 31.79 -3.76
CA ILE A 326 10.57 32.48 -4.35
C ILE A 326 9.76 33.02 -3.16
N PRO A 327 9.45 34.32 -3.11
CA PRO A 327 8.60 34.85 -2.07
C PRO A 327 7.31 34.01 -2.05
N ARG A 328 6.99 33.44 -0.89
CA ARG A 328 5.76 32.66 -0.74
C ARG A 328 4.58 33.56 -1.08
N LYS A 329 3.90 33.29 -2.20
CA LYS A 329 2.65 33.95 -2.53
C LYS A 329 1.67 33.67 -1.40
N GLN A 330 0.98 34.67 -0.91
CA GLN A 330 -0.13 34.46 0.01
C GLN A 330 -1.31 33.94 -0.81
N HIS A 331 -1.49 32.62 -0.80
CA HIS A 331 -2.62 32.00 -1.48
C HIS A 331 -3.91 32.34 -0.71
N HIS A 332 -4.96 32.70 -1.45
CA HIS A 332 -6.28 33.04 -0.89
C HIS A 332 -7.10 31.81 -0.49
N PHE A 333 -6.67 30.60 -0.88
CA PHE A 333 -7.27 29.34 -0.48
C PHE A 333 -6.44 28.66 0.62
N ARG A 334 -7.12 27.80 1.41
CA ARG A 334 -6.46 26.83 2.30
C ARG A 334 -6.16 25.54 1.56
N ASP A 335 -7.20 24.99 0.91
CA ASP A 335 -7.16 23.76 0.13
C ASP A 335 -7.82 24.01 -1.22
N LEU A 336 -7.20 23.57 -2.30
CA LEU A 336 -7.74 23.64 -3.66
C LEU A 336 -7.61 22.29 -4.35
N GLY A 337 -8.74 21.71 -4.69
CA GLY A 337 -8.82 20.46 -5.45
C GLY A 337 -9.16 20.71 -6.92
N ILE A 338 -8.28 20.32 -7.82
CA ILE A 338 -8.41 20.47 -9.26
C ILE A 338 -8.55 19.09 -9.91
N LYS A 339 -9.60 18.89 -10.68
CA LYS A 339 -9.77 17.72 -11.53
C LYS A 339 -9.54 18.12 -12.98
N ILE A 340 -8.65 17.39 -13.68
CA ILE A 340 -8.34 17.63 -15.09
C ILE A 340 -8.79 16.39 -15.86
N ALA A 341 -9.55 16.55 -16.93
CA ALA A 341 -10.10 15.45 -17.67
C ALA A 341 -10.13 15.72 -19.19
N GLY A 342 -9.83 14.67 -19.97
CA GLY A 342 -9.77 14.72 -21.43
C GLY A 342 -9.49 13.35 -22.02
N PHE A 343 -8.90 13.32 -23.20
CA PHE A 343 -8.44 12.09 -23.84
C PHE A 343 -6.92 11.90 -23.73
N GLY A 344 -6.49 10.66 -23.83
CA GLY A 344 -5.09 10.30 -23.99
C GLY A 344 -4.45 11.02 -25.19
N GLY A 345 -3.30 11.65 -24.96
CA GLY A 345 -2.60 12.45 -25.97
C GLY A 345 -2.86 13.96 -25.88
N GLN A 346 -3.88 14.44 -25.15
CA GLN A 346 -4.15 15.87 -24.97
C GLN A 346 -3.28 16.54 -23.88
N GLY A 347 -2.39 15.81 -23.24
CA GLY A 347 -1.52 16.36 -22.19
C GLY A 347 -2.22 16.55 -20.83
N VAL A 348 -3.35 15.86 -20.58
CA VAL A 348 -4.12 15.92 -19.32
C VAL A 348 -3.24 15.64 -18.11
N LEU A 349 -2.49 14.53 -18.14
CA LEU A 349 -1.61 14.12 -17.05
C LEU A 349 -0.40 15.06 -16.91
N LEU A 350 0.13 15.53 -18.04
CA LEU A 350 1.23 16.51 -18.05
C LEU A 350 0.80 17.82 -17.40
N LEU A 351 -0.40 18.32 -17.71
CA LEU A 351 -0.95 19.53 -17.08
C LEU A 351 -1.04 19.35 -15.57
N GLY A 352 -1.58 18.21 -15.10
CA GLY A 352 -1.64 17.93 -13.66
C GLY A 352 -0.26 17.87 -13.00
N GLN A 353 0.73 17.29 -13.67
CA GLN A 353 2.11 17.24 -13.19
C GLN A 353 2.77 18.62 -13.14
N LEU A 354 2.52 19.49 -14.13
CA LEU A 354 3.02 20.86 -14.14
C LEU A 354 2.43 21.65 -12.95
N LEU A 355 1.12 21.58 -12.74
CA LEU A 355 0.46 22.25 -11.61
C LEU A 355 0.98 21.73 -10.26
N ALA A 356 1.20 20.43 -10.13
CA ALA A 356 1.78 19.85 -8.93
C ALA A 356 3.19 20.40 -8.66
N GLU A 357 4.05 20.48 -9.68
CA GLU A 357 5.40 21.01 -9.54
C GLU A 357 5.40 22.51 -9.22
N MET A 358 4.50 23.26 -9.83
CA MET A 358 4.31 24.69 -9.51
C MET A 358 3.90 24.87 -8.04
N GLY A 359 2.92 24.11 -7.56
CA GLY A 359 2.49 24.17 -6.16
C GLY A 359 3.62 23.87 -5.17
N MET A 360 4.45 22.86 -5.45
CA MET A 360 5.66 22.57 -4.66
C MET A 360 6.65 23.73 -4.66
N GLN A 361 6.88 24.36 -5.82
CA GLN A 361 7.78 25.52 -5.89
C GLN A 361 7.26 26.73 -5.10
N GLU A 362 5.95 26.89 -5.02
CA GLU A 362 5.32 27.94 -4.22
C GLU A 362 5.15 27.59 -2.74
N GLY A 363 5.63 26.39 -2.33
CA GLY A 363 5.69 25.98 -0.92
C GLY A 363 4.41 25.39 -0.38
N LEU A 364 3.51 24.93 -1.26
CA LEU A 364 2.31 24.19 -0.90
C LEU A 364 2.61 22.69 -0.70
N GLU A 365 1.82 22.06 0.14
CA GLU A 365 1.65 20.61 0.11
C GLU A 365 0.89 20.22 -1.15
N VAL A 366 1.33 19.17 -1.84
CA VAL A 366 0.77 18.80 -3.14
C VAL A 366 0.54 17.31 -3.23
N SER A 367 -0.59 16.93 -3.81
CA SER A 367 -0.77 15.57 -4.31
C SER A 367 -1.22 15.59 -5.77
N TRP A 368 -0.72 14.63 -6.53
CA TRP A 368 -1.11 14.39 -7.91
C TRP A 368 -1.44 12.92 -8.09
N LEU A 369 -2.68 12.63 -8.45
CA LEU A 369 -3.20 11.27 -8.65
C LEU A 369 -3.69 11.10 -10.09
N PRO A 370 -2.89 10.48 -10.98
CA PRO A 370 -3.33 10.16 -12.33
C PRO A 370 -4.27 8.96 -12.36
N SER A 371 -5.25 9.00 -13.24
CA SER A 371 -6.13 7.89 -13.57
C SER A 371 -6.21 7.73 -15.09
N TYR A 372 -5.70 6.62 -15.58
CA TYR A 372 -5.77 6.26 -16.99
C TYR A 372 -5.92 4.74 -17.13
N GLY A 373 -6.70 4.33 -18.14
CA GLY A 373 -6.89 2.92 -18.44
C GLY A 373 -5.80 2.37 -19.38
N PRO A 374 -5.85 1.08 -19.69
CA PRO A 374 -4.93 0.44 -20.65
C PRO A 374 -5.02 1.03 -22.07
N GLU A 375 -6.06 1.77 -22.36
CA GLU A 375 -6.27 2.48 -23.63
C GLU A 375 -5.51 3.81 -23.65
N MET A 376 -4.19 3.74 -23.80
CA MET A 376 -3.29 4.91 -23.76
C MET A 376 -3.49 5.89 -24.94
N ARG A 377 -4.23 5.53 -25.97
CA ARG A 377 -4.59 6.39 -27.11
C ARG A 377 -6.10 6.34 -27.33
N SER A 378 -6.74 7.50 -27.34
CA SER A 378 -8.20 7.67 -27.51
C SER A 378 -9.08 7.24 -26.31
N GLY A 379 -8.52 6.75 -25.17
CA GLY A 379 -9.26 6.49 -23.95
C GLY A 379 -9.39 7.72 -23.04
N SER A 380 -10.37 7.71 -22.13
CA SER A 380 -10.57 8.81 -21.17
C SER A 380 -9.42 8.85 -20.16
N ALA A 381 -8.72 9.97 -20.06
CA ALA A 381 -7.69 10.24 -19.07
C ALA A 381 -8.16 11.34 -18.11
N HIS A 382 -7.88 11.21 -16.83
CA HIS A 382 -8.07 12.30 -15.87
C HIS A 382 -7.05 12.21 -14.75
N CYS A 383 -6.86 13.32 -14.05
CA CYS A 383 -6.07 13.34 -12.83
C CYS A 383 -6.68 14.29 -11.80
N HIS A 384 -6.30 14.06 -10.55
CA HIS A 384 -6.58 14.94 -9.43
C HIS A 384 -5.30 15.64 -9.03
N VAL A 385 -5.37 16.94 -8.78
CA VAL A 385 -4.30 17.74 -8.18
C VAL A 385 -4.88 18.42 -6.94
N CYS A 386 -4.28 18.18 -5.78
CA CYS A 386 -4.61 18.89 -4.57
C CYS A 386 -3.46 19.84 -4.22
N LEU A 387 -3.78 21.09 -3.97
CA LEU A 387 -2.87 22.12 -3.49
C LEU A 387 -3.34 22.55 -2.11
N SER A 388 -2.48 22.53 -1.09
CA SER A 388 -2.88 22.83 0.28
C SER A 388 -1.79 23.57 1.04
N LYS A 389 -2.17 24.40 2.00
CA LYS A 389 -1.25 24.98 3.00
C LYS A 389 -0.92 23.99 4.10
N ASP A 390 -1.77 22.97 4.28
CA ASP A 390 -1.66 21.93 5.30
C ASP A 390 -1.43 20.55 4.67
N ARG A 391 -1.17 19.55 5.51
CA ARG A 391 -0.98 18.16 5.05
C ARG A 391 -2.25 17.62 4.39
N ILE A 392 -2.09 17.06 3.21
CA ILE A 392 -3.17 16.47 2.41
C ILE A 392 -3.52 15.08 2.98
N GLY A 393 -4.76 14.93 3.46
CA GLY A 393 -5.24 13.68 4.03
C GLY A 393 -5.62 12.62 2.99
N THR A 394 -6.01 13.04 1.78
CA THR A 394 -6.36 12.14 0.67
C THR A 394 -6.06 12.79 -0.68
N PRO A 395 -5.49 12.04 -1.64
CA PRO A 395 -5.29 12.53 -3.00
C PRO A 395 -6.55 12.40 -3.87
N VAL A 396 -7.60 11.77 -3.38
CA VAL A 396 -8.85 11.54 -4.13
C VAL A 396 -9.82 12.69 -3.90
N LEU A 397 -10.23 13.35 -4.98
CA LEU A 397 -11.21 14.41 -4.95
C LEU A 397 -12.60 13.87 -5.33
N SER A 398 -13.52 13.81 -4.37
CA SER A 398 -14.92 13.49 -4.62
C SER A 398 -15.70 14.70 -5.12
N ARG A 399 -15.33 15.91 -4.65
CA ARG A 399 -15.92 17.19 -5.04
C ARG A 399 -14.81 18.22 -5.29
N PRO A 400 -14.24 18.24 -6.53
CA PRO A 400 -13.22 19.22 -6.88
C PRO A 400 -13.81 20.63 -6.90
N GLN A 401 -13.05 21.63 -6.48
CA GLN A 401 -13.41 23.03 -6.61
C GLN A 401 -13.23 23.51 -8.05
N VAL A 402 -12.27 22.92 -8.77
CA VAL A 402 -12.02 23.27 -10.17
C VAL A 402 -12.06 22.02 -11.03
N LEU A 403 -12.77 22.08 -12.16
CA LEU A 403 -12.73 21.08 -13.22
C LEU A 403 -12.16 21.70 -14.49
N ILE A 404 -11.10 21.13 -15.03
CA ILE A 404 -10.63 21.40 -16.38
C ILE A 404 -11.13 20.28 -17.29
N ALA A 405 -12.09 20.57 -18.15
CA ALA A 405 -12.67 19.62 -19.09
C ALA A 405 -12.20 19.94 -20.50
N MET A 406 -11.26 19.16 -21.03
CA MET A 406 -10.70 19.37 -22.38
C MET A 406 -11.64 18.87 -23.50
N THR A 407 -12.66 18.09 -23.16
CA THR A 407 -13.63 17.53 -24.12
C THR A 407 -15.04 17.54 -23.56
N GLU A 408 -16.03 17.50 -24.44
CA GLU A 408 -17.44 17.40 -24.06
C GLU A 408 -17.74 16.15 -23.23
N ILE A 409 -17.17 15.01 -23.63
CA ILE A 409 -17.35 13.75 -22.89
C ILE A 409 -16.83 13.89 -21.46
N SER A 410 -15.69 14.55 -21.27
CA SER A 410 -15.13 14.80 -19.95
C SER A 410 -15.97 15.79 -19.15
N LEU A 411 -16.51 16.82 -19.79
CA LEU A 411 -17.44 17.76 -19.17
C LEU A 411 -18.68 17.02 -18.66
N ARG A 412 -19.39 16.30 -19.52
CA ARG A 412 -20.61 15.55 -19.18
C ARG A 412 -20.39 14.53 -18.06
N LYS A 413 -19.21 13.91 -18.02
CA LYS A 413 -18.86 12.91 -17.01
C LYS A 413 -18.62 13.50 -15.63
N PHE A 414 -18.07 14.73 -15.53
CA PHE A 414 -17.54 15.24 -14.28
C PHE A 414 -18.16 16.56 -13.78
N TYR A 415 -18.95 17.28 -14.58
CA TYR A 415 -19.50 18.58 -14.17
C TYR A 415 -20.32 18.50 -12.88
N SER A 416 -21.11 17.45 -12.71
CA SER A 416 -21.97 17.25 -11.53
C SER A 416 -21.19 16.96 -10.23
N GLN A 417 -19.90 16.64 -10.34
CA GLN A 417 -19.02 16.40 -9.20
C GLN A 417 -18.38 17.68 -8.68
N VAL A 418 -18.43 18.78 -9.42
CA VAL A 418 -17.83 20.06 -8.99
C VAL A 418 -18.56 20.59 -7.77
N ALA A 419 -17.80 21.08 -6.81
CA ALA A 419 -18.34 21.64 -5.60
C ALA A 419 -19.26 22.85 -5.92
N PRO A 420 -20.33 23.07 -5.15
CA PRO A 420 -21.16 24.26 -5.32
C PRO A 420 -20.31 25.55 -5.20
N GLY A 421 -20.48 26.44 -6.17
CA GLY A 421 -19.65 27.65 -6.28
C GLY A 421 -18.24 27.44 -6.84
N GLY A 422 -17.94 26.23 -7.31
CA GLY A 422 -16.67 25.93 -7.98
C GLY A 422 -16.62 26.44 -9.42
N THR A 423 -15.49 26.21 -10.09
CA THR A 423 -15.21 26.68 -11.45
C THR A 423 -15.01 25.51 -12.41
N ILE A 424 -15.61 25.59 -13.59
CA ILE A 424 -15.39 24.66 -14.70
C ILE A 424 -14.72 25.43 -15.85
N ILE A 425 -13.52 25.02 -16.24
CA ILE A 425 -12.83 25.54 -17.41
C ILE A 425 -13.01 24.53 -18.53
N TYR A 426 -13.78 24.91 -19.54
CA TYR A 426 -14.15 24.01 -20.64
C TYR A 426 -13.40 24.36 -21.92
N GLY A 427 -12.73 23.39 -22.51
CA GLY A 427 -11.83 23.53 -23.67
C GLY A 427 -12.53 23.75 -25.02
N ARG A 428 -13.70 24.39 -25.04
CA ARG A 428 -14.47 24.76 -26.23
C ARG A 428 -15.01 26.18 -26.09
N GLU A 429 -15.43 26.77 -27.18
CA GLU A 429 -15.93 28.14 -27.23
C GLU A 429 -17.26 28.33 -26.47
N ARG A 430 -18.12 27.29 -26.42
CA ARG A 430 -19.43 27.33 -25.75
C ARG A 430 -19.81 25.97 -25.18
N LEU A 431 -20.73 26.00 -24.21
CA LEU A 431 -21.36 24.78 -23.68
C LEU A 431 -22.20 24.06 -24.75
N PRO A 432 -22.39 22.74 -24.64
CA PRO A 432 -23.44 22.02 -25.39
C PRO A 432 -24.80 22.62 -25.12
N GLU A 433 -25.64 22.77 -26.17
CA GLU A 433 -26.96 23.41 -26.09
C GLU A 433 -27.94 22.71 -25.13
N ASP A 434 -27.75 21.41 -24.92
CA ASP A 434 -28.59 20.56 -24.06
C ASP A 434 -28.06 20.45 -22.62
N LEU A 435 -26.99 21.21 -22.27
CA LEU A 435 -26.36 21.11 -20.96
C LEU A 435 -26.42 22.47 -20.21
N GLU A 436 -27.22 22.49 -19.15
CA GLU A 436 -27.29 23.62 -18.22
C GLU A 436 -26.50 23.30 -16.94
N ILE A 437 -25.63 24.21 -16.52
CA ILE A 437 -24.81 24.07 -15.31
C ILE A 437 -25.08 25.28 -14.42
N THR A 438 -25.75 25.06 -13.29
CA THR A 438 -26.16 26.13 -12.37
C THR A 438 -25.36 26.14 -11.07
N GLN A 439 -24.71 25.01 -10.73
CA GLN A 439 -23.98 24.88 -9.44
C GLN A 439 -22.54 25.42 -9.47
N ALA A 440 -22.00 25.72 -10.66
CA ALA A 440 -20.60 26.13 -10.82
C ALA A 440 -20.50 27.24 -11.87
N GLN A 441 -19.52 28.13 -11.73
CA GLN A 441 -19.14 29.08 -12.78
C GLN A 441 -18.52 28.31 -13.96
N VAL A 442 -18.87 28.66 -15.18
CA VAL A 442 -18.34 28.03 -16.39
C VAL A 442 -17.58 29.05 -17.22
N VAL A 443 -16.33 28.72 -17.51
CA VAL A 443 -15.44 29.49 -18.39
C VAL A 443 -15.14 28.63 -19.62
N CYS A 444 -15.56 29.13 -20.78
CA CYS A 444 -15.33 28.46 -22.07
C CYS A 444 -14.12 29.07 -22.79
N ILE A 445 -13.18 28.24 -23.25
CA ILE A 445 -12.00 28.68 -23.99
C ILE A 445 -11.72 27.72 -25.15
N PRO A 446 -11.66 28.16 -26.41
CA PRO A 446 -11.38 27.30 -27.56
C PRO A 446 -9.89 26.91 -27.61
N ALA A 447 -9.42 26.17 -26.62
CA ALA A 447 -8.00 25.91 -26.39
C ALA A 447 -7.33 25.19 -27.58
N SER A 448 -8.03 24.27 -28.24
CA SER A 448 -7.51 23.58 -29.42
C SER A 448 -7.32 24.52 -30.61
N GLU A 449 -8.27 25.41 -30.84
CA GLU A 449 -8.21 26.39 -31.94
C GLU A 449 -7.11 27.44 -31.71
N ILE A 450 -6.95 27.87 -30.44
CA ILE A 450 -5.87 28.76 -30.05
C ILE A 450 -4.51 28.08 -30.28
N ALA A 451 -4.38 26.80 -29.86
CA ALA A 451 -3.15 26.03 -30.04
C ALA A 451 -2.81 25.81 -31.53
N ASP A 452 -3.81 25.53 -32.36
CA ASP A 452 -3.64 25.37 -33.82
C ASP A 452 -3.18 26.67 -34.48
N LYS A 453 -3.75 27.82 -34.09
CA LYS A 453 -3.30 29.16 -34.55
C LYS A 453 -1.86 29.45 -34.13
N LEU A 454 -1.41 28.93 -33.00
CA LEU A 454 -0.01 29.04 -32.56
C LEU A 454 0.93 28.07 -33.29
N GLY A 455 0.39 27.12 -34.07
CA GLY A 455 1.14 26.19 -34.90
C GLY A 455 1.32 24.78 -34.34
N SER A 456 0.69 24.46 -33.18
CA SER A 456 0.77 23.10 -32.65
C SER A 456 -0.40 22.77 -31.70
N ALA A 457 -1.23 21.80 -32.08
CA ALA A 457 -2.30 21.30 -31.23
C ALA A 457 -1.79 20.74 -29.86
N LYS A 458 -0.50 20.45 -29.75
CA LYS A 458 0.10 19.87 -28.53
C LYS A 458 0.16 20.82 -27.35
N VAL A 459 0.05 22.13 -27.58
CA VAL A 459 0.11 23.13 -26.51
C VAL A 459 -1.27 23.54 -25.96
N ALA A 460 -2.33 22.89 -26.39
CA ALA A 460 -3.69 23.17 -25.89
C ALA A 460 -3.82 23.01 -24.35
N ASN A 461 -3.09 22.07 -23.77
CA ASN A 461 -3.02 21.92 -22.30
C ASN A 461 -2.33 23.12 -21.62
N VAL A 462 -1.37 23.76 -22.27
CA VAL A 462 -0.70 24.97 -21.74
C VAL A 462 -1.61 26.18 -21.87
N VAL A 463 -2.42 26.28 -22.96
CA VAL A 463 -3.49 27.27 -23.07
C VAL A 463 -4.49 27.12 -21.91
N MET A 464 -4.94 25.90 -21.63
CA MET A 464 -5.83 25.62 -20.50
C MET A 464 -5.18 25.96 -19.15
N MET A 465 -3.87 25.74 -19.01
CA MET A 465 -3.12 26.17 -17.82
C MET A 465 -3.16 27.68 -17.67
N GLY A 466 -2.94 28.44 -18.76
CA GLY A 466 -3.02 29.89 -18.75
C GLY A 466 -4.39 30.38 -18.28
N ALA A 467 -5.47 29.80 -18.81
CA ALA A 467 -6.82 30.10 -18.41
C ALA A 467 -7.09 29.80 -16.91
N LEU A 468 -6.61 28.65 -16.42
CA LEU A 468 -6.72 28.32 -15.00
C LEU A 468 -6.02 29.35 -14.11
N LEU A 469 -4.80 29.73 -14.45
CA LEU A 469 -4.02 30.65 -13.62
C LEU A 469 -4.65 32.04 -13.58
N GLU A 470 -5.22 32.53 -14.67
CA GLU A 470 -5.90 33.81 -14.71
C GLU A 470 -7.23 33.79 -13.96
N GLU A 471 -8.06 32.78 -14.22
CA GLU A 471 -9.39 32.65 -13.62
C GLU A 471 -9.36 32.41 -12.11
N THR A 472 -8.39 31.61 -11.64
CA THR A 472 -8.38 31.19 -10.23
C THR A 472 -7.29 31.85 -9.39
N GLU A 473 -6.33 32.51 -10.03
CA GLU A 473 -5.11 33.04 -9.38
C GLU A 473 -4.42 32.04 -8.42
N CYS A 474 -4.66 30.74 -8.61
CA CYS A 474 -4.22 29.70 -7.68
C CYS A 474 -2.69 29.58 -7.58
N LEU A 475 -1.98 29.79 -8.69
CA LEU A 475 -0.52 29.73 -8.78
C LEU A 475 0.00 30.88 -9.67
N SER A 476 1.29 31.19 -9.53
CA SER A 476 1.89 32.30 -10.27
C SER A 476 2.24 31.91 -11.72
N PRO A 477 1.89 32.73 -12.72
CA PRO A 477 2.38 32.55 -14.10
C PRO A 477 3.91 32.55 -14.20
N ALA A 478 4.61 33.29 -13.34
CA ALA A 478 6.08 33.27 -13.29
C ALA A 478 6.62 31.91 -12.84
N THR A 479 5.93 31.24 -11.94
CA THR A 479 6.26 29.87 -11.54
C THR A 479 6.01 28.88 -12.67
N ALA A 480 4.92 29.07 -13.44
CA ALA A 480 4.63 28.25 -14.62
C ALA A 480 5.78 28.29 -15.63
N MET A 481 6.28 29.49 -15.94
CA MET A 481 7.42 29.64 -16.85
C MET A 481 8.68 28.96 -16.35
N LYS A 482 9.01 29.08 -15.06
CA LYS A 482 10.17 28.40 -14.47
C LYS A 482 10.05 26.86 -14.54
N VAL A 483 8.86 26.32 -14.34
CA VAL A 483 8.61 24.88 -14.46
C VAL A 483 8.72 24.42 -15.91
N LEU A 484 8.19 25.20 -16.85
CA LEU A 484 8.30 24.91 -18.29
C LEU A 484 9.77 24.95 -18.76
N GLU A 485 10.55 25.97 -18.37
CA GLU A 485 11.99 26.07 -18.67
C GLU A 485 12.79 24.86 -18.17
N LYS A 486 12.46 24.36 -16.98
CA LYS A 486 13.10 23.15 -16.43
C LYS A 486 12.78 21.89 -17.24
N LYS A 487 11.54 21.77 -17.75
CA LYS A 487 11.06 20.55 -18.44
C LYS A 487 11.28 20.56 -19.95
N VAL A 488 11.17 21.71 -20.58
CA VAL A 488 11.24 21.86 -22.04
C VAL A 488 12.61 22.37 -22.44
N LYS A 489 13.47 21.44 -22.88
CA LYS A 489 14.85 21.77 -23.27
C LYS A 489 15.00 22.38 -24.66
N ASN A 490 13.99 22.25 -25.51
CA ASN A 490 14.01 22.84 -26.84
C ASN A 490 13.53 24.30 -26.81
N PRO A 491 14.36 25.30 -27.12
CA PRO A 491 14.00 26.71 -27.04
C PRO A 491 12.78 27.11 -27.89
N ALA A 492 12.60 26.49 -29.05
CA ALA A 492 11.47 26.78 -29.92
C ALA A 492 10.14 26.29 -29.33
N LEU A 493 10.17 25.11 -28.66
CA LEU A 493 8.98 24.59 -27.93
C LEU A 493 8.69 25.39 -26.69
N LEU A 494 9.72 25.84 -25.98
CA LEU A 494 9.54 26.67 -24.78
C LEU A 494 8.90 28.02 -25.15
N GLU A 495 9.33 28.64 -26.25
CA GLU A 495 8.72 29.88 -26.73
C GLU A 495 7.27 29.68 -27.17
N LEU A 496 6.97 28.51 -27.75
CA LEU A 496 5.60 28.15 -28.11
C LEU A 496 4.73 27.95 -26.85
N ASP A 497 5.25 27.25 -25.84
CA ASP A 497 4.56 27.07 -24.55
C ASP A 497 4.32 28.43 -23.85
N ARG A 498 5.28 29.35 -23.89
CA ARG A 498 5.12 30.71 -23.38
C ARG A 498 3.95 31.44 -24.06
N LYS A 499 3.93 31.41 -25.40
CA LYS A 499 2.84 32.01 -26.17
C LYS A 499 1.49 31.37 -25.88
N ALA A 500 1.46 30.06 -25.67
CA ALA A 500 0.23 29.32 -25.34
C ALA A 500 -0.28 29.70 -23.93
N LEU A 501 0.62 29.81 -22.96
CA LEU A 501 0.30 30.27 -21.60
C LEU A 501 -0.30 31.67 -21.62
N ASP A 502 0.38 32.61 -22.28
CA ASP A 502 -0.06 34.00 -22.40
C ASP A 502 -1.40 34.11 -23.16
N ALA A 503 -1.58 33.34 -24.24
CA ALA A 503 -2.83 33.33 -25.00
C ALA A 503 -4.03 32.83 -24.15
N GLY A 504 -3.81 31.82 -23.32
CA GLY A 504 -4.83 31.32 -22.40
C GLY A 504 -5.24 32.35 -21.37
N ARG A 505 -4.28 33.07 -20.81
CA ARG A 505 -4.51 34.16 -19.84
C ARG A 505 -5.25 35.33 -20.45
N LEU A 506 -4.75 35.85 -21.56
CA LEU A 506 -5.35 37.00 -22.27
C LEU A 506 -6.79 36.75 -22.72
N TYR A 507 -7.12 35.49 -23.11
CA TYR A 507 -8.46 35.14 -23.51
C TYR A 507 -9.45 35.32 -22.37
N ILE A 508 -9.08 34.97 -21.14
CA ILE A 508 -9.93 35.12 -19.95
C ILE A 508 -10.09 36.60 -19.59
N ASP A 509 -9.01 37.38 -19.57
CA ASP A 509 -9.03 38.81 -19.23
C ASP A 509 -9.98 39.60 -20.17
N HIS A 510 -9.92 39.33 -21.48
CA HIS A 510 -10.83 39.93 -22.44
C HIS A 510 -12.31 39.49 -22.26
N THR A 511 -12.57 38.26 -21.87
CA THR A 511 -13.94 37.72 -21.70
C THR A 511 -14.58 38.32 -20.45
N VAL A 512 -13.84 38.50 -19.39
CA VAL A 512 -14.30 39.16 -18.15
C VAL A 512 -14.59 40.66 -18.39
N ALA A 513 -13.73 41.34 -19.14
CA ALA A 513 -13.93 42.75 -19.48
C ALA A 513 -15.20 42.99 -20.32
N VAL A 514 -15.49 42.11 -21.30
CA VAL A 514 -16.71 42.20 -22.13
C VAL A 514 -17.95 41.83 -21.33
N GLY A 515 -17.90 40.84 -20.43
CA GLY A 515 -19.01 40.47 -19.55
C GLY A 515 -19.37 41.55 -18.54
N ALA A 516 -18.40 42.29 -18.03
CA ALA A 516 -18.63 43.43 -17.12
C ALA A 516 -19.36 44.61 -17.82
N VAL A 517 -19.11 44.82 -19.12
CA VAL A 517 -19.81 45.87 -19.90
C VAL A 517 -21.26 45.48 -20.21
N THR A 518 -21.53 44.21 -20.44
CA THR A 518 -22.93 43.74 -20.72
C THR A 518 -23.82 43.69 -19.47
N GLN A 519 -23.27 43.63 -18.26
CA GLN A 519 -24.05 43.75 -17.01
C GLN A 519 -24.29 45.19 -16.57
N ALA A 520 -23.51 46.17 -17.02
CA ALA A 520 -23.68 47.59 -16.68
C ALA A 520 -24.79 48.27 -17.50
N ASP A 521 -25.15 47.76 -18.70
CA ASP A 521 -26.17 48.35 -19.55
C ASP A 521 -27.60 47.81 -19.33
N GLY A 522 -27.80 46.93 -18.33
CA GLY A 522 -29.09 46.26 -18.02
C GLY A 522 -29.95 46.95 -16.93
N PHE A 523 -29.52 48.07 -16.34
CA PHE A 523 -30.30 48.84 -15.33
C PHE A 523 -30.50 50.29 -15.73
N ALA A 524 -31.14 50.51 -16.87
CA ALA A 524 -31.77 51.79 -17.18
C ALA A 524 -32.87 51.59 -18.23
N GLN A 525 -34.04 51.07 -17.80
CA GLN A 525 -35.37 51.47 -18.24
C GLN A 525 -36.43 50.86 -17.32
#